data_e7b2aed187ced5f62e19c00b517f0c44
#
_entry.id   e7b2aed187ced5f62e19c00b517f0c44
#
_cell.length_a   1.000
_cell.length_b   1.000
_cell.length_c   1.000
_cell.angle_alpha   90.00
_cell.angle_beta   90.00
_cell.angle_gamma   90.00
#
_symmetry.space_group_name_H-M   'P 1'
#
loop_
_entity.id
_entity.type
_entity.pdbx_description
1 polymer ?
#
loop_
_entity_poly.entity_id
_entity_poly.type
_entity_poly.pdbx_seq_one_letter_code
_entity_poly.pdbx_strand_id
1 'polypeptide(L)'
;MKQISWDVNKNLLLKKEREISFEDVIYYIENEKIIDILEHPNKSKYHNQKIFVIQINDYVYLIPFVENDHKIFLKTIIPRRKLWKGKLLN
;
A
#
# COMPACT_ATOMS: atom_id res chain seq x y z
N MET A 1 13.40 3.83 11.98
CA MET A 1 12.40 3.50 10.94
C MET A 1 12.01 2.04 11.06
N LYS A 2 10.74 1.74 10.87
CA LYS A 2 10.28 0.36 10.95
C LYS A 2 10.75 -0.44 9.75
N GLN A 3 10.99 -1.71 9.97
CA GLN A 3 11.39 -2.62 8.91
C GLN A 3 10.17 -2.98 8.07
N ILE A 4 10.31 -2.93 6.75
CA ILE A 4 9.21 -3.23 5.85
C ILE A 4 9.45 -4.59 5.20
N SER A 5 8.43 -5.42 5.21
CA SER A 5 8.51 -6.76 4.64
C SER A 5 7.23 -7.09 3.87
N TRP A 6 7.28 -8.18 3.13
CA TRP A 6 6.15 -8.68 2.36
C TRP A 6 6.36 -10.13 2.03
N ASP A 7 5.34 -10.75 1.45
CA ASP A 7 5.43 -12.13 1.00
C ASP A 7 6.10 -12.15 -0.36
N VAL A 8 7.19 -12.89 -0.47
CA VAL A 8 7.97 -12.96 -1.71
C VAL A 8 7.15 -13.53 -2.86
N ASN A 9 6.35 -14.55 -2.60
CA ASN A 9 5.54 -15.16 -3.65
C ASN A 9 4.47 -14.20 -4.15
N LYS A 10 3.87 -13.44 -3.23
CA LYS A 10 2.91 -12.42 -3.61
C LYS A 10 3.55 -11.36 -4.49
N ASN A 11 4.78 -10.97 -4.16
CA ASN A 11 5.51 -9.97 -4.94
C ASN A 11 5.76 -10.45 -6.36
N LEU A 12 6.18 -11.70 -6.50
CA LEU A 12 6.40 -12.27 -7.83
C LEU A 12 5.12 -12.29 -8.64
N LEU A 13 4.02 -12.63 -8.01
CA LEU A 13 2.73 -12.66 -8.68
C LEU A 13 2.31 -11.26 -9.14
N LEU A 14 2.50 -10.27 -8.31
CA LEU A 14 2.16 -8.89 -8.66
C LEU A 14 2.99 -8.38 -9.84
N LYS A 15 4.28 -8.71 -9.86
CA LYS A 15 5.14 -8.33 -10.98
C LYS A 15 4.64 -8.94 -12.28
N LYS A 16 4.24 -10.21 -12.21
CA LYS A 16 3.80 -10.93 -13.41
C LYS A 16 2.45 -10.42 -13.90
N GLU A 17 1.51 -10.20 -12.98
CA GLU A 17 0.14 -9.89 -13.37
C GLU A 17 -0.12 -8.40 -13.57
N ARG A 18 0.59 -7.54 -12.84
CA ARG A 18 0.27 -6.11 -12.82
C ARG A 18 1.46 -5.22 -13.07
N GLU A 19 2.62 -5.81 -13.28
CA GLU A 19 3.85 -5.06 -13.56
C GLU A 19 4.17 -4.04 -12.47
N ILE A 20 3.83 -4.37 -11.22
CA ILE A 20 4.15 -3.54 -10.08
C ILE A 20 4.68 -4.45 -8.98
N SER A 21 5.56 -3.91 -8.14
CA SER A 21 6.20 -4.70 -7.10
C SER A 21 6.15 -3.95 -5.77
N PHE A 22 6.37 -4.70 -4.68
CA PHE A 22 6.51 -4.05 -3.38
C PHE A 22 7.76 -3.20 -3.32
N GLU A 23 8.80 -3.52 -4.09
CA GLU A 23 9.98 -2.65 -4.18
C GLU A 23 9.61 -1.26 -4.72
N ASP A 24 8.70 -1.21 -5.69
CA ASP A 24 8.21 0.07 -6.19
C ASP A 24 7.51 0.84 -5.09
N VAL A 25 6.70 0.15 -4.29
CA VAL A 25 5.97 0.77 -3.19
C VAL A 25 6.94 1.36 -2.17
N ILE A 26 8.00 0.61 -1.84
CA ILE A 26 8.99 1.10 -0.88
C ILE A 26 9.63 2.39 -1.35
N TYR A 27 9.95 2.47 -2.63
CA TYR A 27 10.52 3.69 -3.18
C TYR A 27 9.63 4.90 -2.88
N TYR A 28 8.32 4.75 -3.09
CA TYR A 28 7.38 5.84 -2.85
C TYR A 28 7.23 6.16 -1.36
N ILE A 29 7.27 5.14 -0.51
CA ILE A 29 7.21 5.36 0.92
C ILE A 29 8.45 6.11 1.41
N GLU A 30 9.62 5.69 0.97
CA GLU A 30 10.88 6.27 1.44
C GLU A 30 11.09 7.68 0.91
N ASN A 31 10.50 8.01 -0.21
CA ASN A 31 10.62 9.34 -0.80
C ASN A 31 9.43 10.24 -0.47
N GLU A 32 8.66 9.87 0.53
CA GLU A 32 7.55 10.68 1.04
C GLU A 32 6.54 11.03 -0.04
N LYS A 33 6.25 10.04 -0.88
CA LYS A 33 5.29 10.22 -1.98
C LYS A 33 3.97 9.53 -1.71
N ILE A 34 3.68 9.28 -0.45
CA ILE A 34 2.39 8.75 -0.02
C ILE A 34 1.40 9.90 -0.02
N ILE A 35 0.25 9.75 -0.69
CA ILE A 35 -0.75 10.81 -0.68
C ILE A 35 -1.69 10.72 0.51
N ASP A 36 -1.86 9.54 1.08
CA ASP A 36 -2.74 9.40 2.24
C ASP A 36 -2.47 8.09 2.93
N ILE A 37 -2.88 8.00 4.19
CA ILE A 37 -2.87 6.76 4.96
C ILE A 37 -4.25 6.61 5.57
N LEU A 38 -4.95 5.55 5.19
CA LEU A 38 -6.31 5.31 5.63
C LEU A 38 -6.33 4.22 6.69
N GLU A 39 -7.30 4.31 7.61
CA GLU A 39 -7.53 3.25 8.57
C GLU A 39 -8.54 2.27 8.00
N HIS A 40 -8.44 1.02 8.43
CA HIS A 40 -9.40 0.01 7.99
C HIS A 40 -10.79 0.40 8.49
N PRO A 41 -11.83 0.26 7.66
CA PRO A 41 -13.19 0.64 8.09
C PRO A 41 -13.67 -0.09 9.33
N ASN A 42 -13.28 -1.34 9.51
CA ASN A 42 -13.65 -2.12 10.69
C ASN A 42 -12.49 -2.14 11.68
N LYS A 43 -12.36 -1.08 12.47
CA LYS A 43 -11.24 -0.94 13.39
C LYS A 43 -11.28 -1.94 14.53
N SER A 44 -12.46 -2.38 14.94
CA SER A 44 -12.54 -3.30 16.05
C SER A 44 -11.93 -4.66 15.71
N LYS A 45 -12.02 -5.06 14.43
CA LYS A 45 -11.45 -6.32 13.99
C LYS A 45 -10.05 -6.15 13.42
N TYR A 46 -9.77 -5.01 12.79
CA TYR A 46 -8.51 -4.77 12.07
C TYR A 46 -7.81 -3.52 12.60
N HIS A 47 -7.70 -3.42 13.92
CA HIS A 47 -7.17 -2.19 14.53
C HIS A 47 -5.73 -1.90 14.14
N ASN A 48 -4.96 -2.90 13.73
CA ASN A 48 -3.57 -2.71 13.31
C ASN A 48 -3.43 -2.55 11.80
N GLN A 49 -4.52 -2.61 11.06
CA GLN A 49 -4.44 -2.59 9.61
C GLN A 49 -4.79 -1.23 9.07
N LYS A 50 -3.90 -0.74 8.22
CA LYS A 50 -4.06 0.55 7.55
C LYS A 50 -3.80 0.38 6.07
N ILE A 51 -3.96 1.44 5.32
CA ILE A 51 -3.81 1.40 3.88
C ILE A 51 -2.99 2.61 3.44
N PHE A 52 -1.85 2.39 2.79
CA PHE A 52 -1.15 3.46 2.11
C PHE A 52 -1.86 3.76 0.80
N VAL A 53 -1.98 5.04 0.47
CA VAL A 53 -2.51 5.48 -0.81
C VAL A 53 -1.36 6.12 -1.56
N ILE A 54 -1.01 5.58 -2.72
CA ILE A 54 0.13 6.04 -3.51
C ILE A 54 -0.34 6.28 -4.93
N GLN A 55 0.10 7.37 -5.54
CA GLN A 55 -0.19 7.63 -6.93
C GLN A 55 1.08 7.43 -7.76
N ILE A 56 0.98 6.59 -8.76
CA ILE A 56 2.06 6.33 -9.71
C ILE A 56 1.52 6.64 -11.08
N ASN A 57 2.07 7.68 -11.72
CA ASN A 57 1.55 8.18 -12.98
C ASN A 57 0.08 8.56 -12.81
N ASP A 58 -0.80 7.95 -13.60
CA ASP A 58 -2.23 8.25 -13.55
C ASP A 58 -3.01 7.28 -12.69
N TYR A 59 -2.34 6.32 -12.06
CA TYR A 59 -3.03 5.32 -11.26
C TYR A 59 -2.83 5.55 -9.79
N VAL A 60 -3.87 5.28 -9.03
CA VAL A 60 -3.80 5.27 -7.58
C VAL A 60 -3.75 3.80 -7.14
N TYR A 61 -2.85 3.51 -6.23
CA TYR A 61 -2.69 2.17 -5.67
C TYR A 61 -2.97 2.19 -4.18
N LEU A 62 -3.70 1.21 -3.71
CA LEU A 62 -3.96 1.03 -2.29
C LEU A 62 -3.13 -0.14 -1.80
N ILE A 63 -2.34 0.08 -0.76
CA ILE A 63 -1.45 -0.94 -0.23
C ILE A 63 -1.83 -1.20 1.22
N PRO A 64 -2.70 -2.18 1.47
CA PRO A 64 -3.02 -2.58 2.84
C PRO A 64 -1.79 -3.11 3.55
N PHE A 65 -1.63 -2.72 4.79
CA PHE A 65 -0.51 -3.18 5.59
C PHE A 65 -0.93 -3.35 7.04
N VAL A 66 -0.17 -4.15 7.77
CA VAL A 66 -0.30 -4.26 9.20
C VAL A 66 1.02 -3.82 9.81
N GLU A 67 0.97 -3.24 11.00
CA GLU A 67 2.18 -2.78 11.63
C GLU A 67 2.15 -3.04 13.13
N ASN A 68 3.34 -3.18 13.69
CA ASN A 68 3.54 -3.18 15.12
C ASN A 68 4.66 -2.20 15.42
N ASP A 69 5.25 -2.28 16.61
CA ASP A 69 6.26 -1.30 17.03
C ASP A 69 7.52 -1.34 16.16
N HIS A 70 7.80 -2.46 15.51
CA HIS A 70 9.07 -2.66 14.83
C HIS A 70 8.94 -2.90 13.34
N LYS A 71 7.78 -3.35 12.88
CA LYS A 71 7.65 -3.83 11.50
C LYS A 71 6.38 -3.33 10.84
N ILE A 72 6.48 -3.18 9.52
CA ILE A 72 5.35 -2.95 8.64
C ILE A 72 5.34 -4.12 7.66
N PHE A 73 4.21 -4.82 7.55
CA PHE A 73 4.06 -5.91 6.59
C PHE A 73 3.05 -5.50 5.52
N LEU A 74 3.53 -5.38 4.28
CA LEU A 74 2.69 -4.99 3.15
C LEU A 74 1.95 -6.23 2.66
N LYS A 75 0.62 -6.15 2.62
CA LYS A 75 -0.18 -7.34 2.33
C LYS A 75 -0.42 -7.56 0.84
N THR A 76 -0.72 -6.51 0.11
CA THR A 76 -0.97 -6.61 -1.32
C THR A 76 -0.94 -5.22 -1.93
N ILE A 77 -1.11 -5.15 -3.25
CA ILE A 77 -1.21 -3.88 -3.97
C ILE A 77 -2.48 -3.94 -4.79
N ILE A 78 -3.39 -3.00 -4.55
CA ILE A 78 -4.69 -2.99 -5.21
C ILE A 78 -4.75 -1.76 -6.12
N PRO A 79 -4.83 -1.94 -7.44
CA PRO A 79 -4.96 -0.79 -8.33
C PRO A 79 -6.37 -0.21 -8.22
N ARG A 80 -6.43 1.10 -8.31
CA ARG A 80 -7.68 1.82 -8.34
C ARG A 80 -7.68 2.72 -9.56
N ARG A 81 -8.79 3.38 -9.78
CA ARG A 81 -8.84 4.33 -10.85
C ARG A 81 -7.91 5.48 -10.56
N LYS A 82 -7.47 6.13 -11.60
CA LYS A 82 -6.64 7.31 -11.49
C LYS A 82 -7.38 8.39 -10.72
N LEU A 83 -6.61 9.33 -10.19
CA LEU A 83 -7.09 10.51 -9.50
C LEU A 83 -7.56 10.24 -8.11
N TRP A 84 -6.72 10.61 -7.19
CA TRP A 84 -7.06 10.68 -5.79
C TRP A 84 -7.15 12.16 -5.42
N LYS A 85 -8.28 12.58 -4.91
CA LYS A 85 -8.49 13.99 -4.55
C LYS A 85 -8.86 14.13 -3.09
N GLY A 86 -8.15 13.41 -2.23
CA GLY A 86 -8.46 13.41 -0.81
C GLY A 86 -9.65 12.53 -0.47
N LYS A 87 -10.24 11.92 -1.44
CA LYS A 87 -11.30 10.95 -1.26
C LYS A 87 -11.24 9.94 -2.39
N LEU A 88 -11.73 8.76 -2.13
CA LEU A 88 -11.75 7.73 -3.13
C LEU A 88 -12.75 8.07 -4.21
N LEU A 89 -12.29 8.09 -5.43
CA LEU A 89 -13.15 8.35 -6.57
C LEU A 89 -13.70 7.04 -7.07
N ASN A 90 -14.96 7.02 -7.32
CA ASN A 90 -15.62 5.82 -7.79
C ASN A 90 -15.52 5.69 -9.28
#